data_54a5d3db66775d23a55af1c50f1fad0b
#
_entry.id   54a5d3db66775d23a55af1c50f1fad0b
#
_cell.length_a   1.000
_cell.length_b   1.000
_cell.length_c   1.000
_cell.angle_alpha   90.00
_cell.angle_beta   90.00
_cell.angle_gamma   90.00
#
_symmetry.space_group_name_H-M   'P 1'
#
loop_
_entity.id
_entity.type
_entity.pdbx_description
1 polymer ?
#
loop_
_entity_poly.entity_id
_entity_poly.type
_entity_poly.pdbx_seq_one_letter_code
_entity_poly.pdbx_strand_id
1 'polypeptide(L)'
;MKPVLHSVSYAGVWPGQVRLTLREFLDKAQELEFPAVMLMAKRPHFSVLDYDLEACRKLKGELSARGLRCSIVAGYNNFSADLEHGDVPHREMQIEHITMLARMAAEIEAPIVRIFTAYDHPAQNYSAIWNLTVNAIRECARRSAPLGIMIGVQNHHDVAAHYESQFDLIQAIGEPNCRAIFDAWAPALHGTDLIAAARKMAPLTCHTTVADYQLRPRFQYQSELVNYVQKTSWTQAVPMGEGFIDYRGFLHAMRENGYQGEVAYEMCSPLLGGGSMENLDAYARQFRNFIQGV
;
A
#
# COMPACT_ATOMS: atom_id res chain seq x y z
N MET A 1 4.60 -12.88 -12.51
CA MET A 1 4.81 -11.65 -11.71
C MET A 1 5.93 -11.90 -10.71
N LYS A 2 6.56 -10.84 -10.13
CA LYS A 2 7.66 -11.02 -9.17
C LYS A 2 7.17 -10.64 -7.76
N PRO A 3 7.45 -11.46 -6.74
CA PRO A 3 7.05 -11.16 -5.36
C PRO A 3 7.95 -10.09 -4.74
N VAL A 4 7.34 -9.19 -3.97
CA VAL A 4 8.00 -8.14 -3.18
C VAL A 4 7.53 -8.27 -1.73
N LEU A 5 8.42 -8.10 -0.75
CA LEU A 5 8.06 -8.11 0.66
C LEU A 5 7.96 -6.68 1.19
N HIS A 6 6.77 -6.30 1.69
CA HIS A 6 6.60 -4.99 2.30
C HIS A 6 7.07 -4.98 3.74
N SER A 7 7.94 -4.04 4.08
CA SER A 7 8.55 -3.97 5.41
C SER A 7 7.56 -3.70 6.55
N VAL A 8 6.37 -3.14 6.26
CA VAL A 8 5.30 -2.98 7.26
C VAL A 8 4.90 -4.32 7.91
N SER A 9 5.05 -5.42 7.18
CA SER A 9 4.75 -6.77 7.66
C SER A 9 5.58 -7.18 8.89
N TYR A 10 6.72 -6.53 9.13
CA TYR A 10 7.63 -6.79 10.26
C TYR A 10 7.93 -5.53 11.08
N ALA A 11 7.08 -4.52 11.01
CA ALA A 11 7.32 -3.22 11.65
C ALA A 11 6.73 -3.09 13.05
N GLY A 12 6.01 -4.08 13.56
CA GLY A 12 5.35 -4.02 14.87
C GLY A 12 4.27 -2.93 14.94
N VAL A 13 3.60 -2.62 13.83
CA VAL A 13 2.53 -1.60 13.78
C VAL A 13 1.20 -2.11 14.31
N TRP A 14 1.02 -3.42 14.36
CA TRP A 14 -0.18 -4.07 14.85
C TRP A 14 0.05 -4.71 16.20
N PRO A 15 -0.93 -4.72 17.12
CA PRO A 15 -0.78 -5.36 18.42
C PRO A 15 -0.33 -6.82 18.31
N GLY A 16 0.74 -7.17 19.02
CA GLY A 16 1.32 -8.53 19.03
C GLY A 16 2.19 -8.88 17.82
N GLN A 17 2.36 -7.98 16.88
CA GLN A 17 3.26 -8.20 15.73
C GLN A 17 4.72 -7.98 16.14
N VAL A 18 5.61 -8.88 15.72
CA VAL A 18 7.06 -8.73 15.86
C VAL A 18 7.54 -7.45 15.17
N ARG A 19 8.48 -6.77 15.84
CA ARG A 19 9.12 -5.56 15.32
C ARG A 19 10.58 -5.84 15.02
N LEU A 20 10.96 -5.67 13.76
CA LEU A 20 12.33 -5.67 13.29
C LEU A 20 12.81 -4.24 13.03
N THR A 21 14.11 -4.00 13.18
CA THR A 21 14.79 -2.85 12.57
C THR A 21 14.81 -3.00 11.05
N LEU A 22 15.09 -1.93 10.32
CA LEU A 22 15.18 -2.02 8.86
C LEU A 22 16.23 -3.06 8.41
N ARG A 23 17.41 -3.10 9.04
CA ARG A 23 18.46 -4.05 8.69
C ARG A 23 18.06 -5.50 8.95
N GLU A 24 17.50 -5.79 10.11
CA GLU A 24 16.95 -7.13 10.43
C GLU A 24 15.87 -7.54 9.43
N PHE A 25 15.03 -6.58 8.99
CA PHE A 25 14.03 -6.84 7.95
C PHE A 25 14.70 -7.17 6.59
N LEU A 26 15.77 -6.46 6.20
CA LEU A 26 16.50 -6.78 4.96
C LEU A 26 17.13 -8.17 5.02
N ASP A 27 17.74 -8.53 6.18
CA ASP A 27 18.29 -9.89 6.40
C ASP A 27 17.16 -10.94 6.32
N LYS A 28 15.99 -10.64 6.89
CA LYS A 28 14.80 -11.50 6.82
C LYS A 28 14.26 -11.63 5.37
N ALA A 29 14.20 -10.57 4.62
CA ALA A 29 13.79 -10.61 3.21
C ALA A 29 14.73 -11.47 2.36
N GLN A 30 16.04 -11.40 2.63
CA GLN A 30 17.05 -12.28 2.00
C GLN A 30 16.87 -13.74 2.43
N GLU A 31 16.71 -14.01 3.73
CA GLU A 31 16.44 -15.36 4.27
C GLU A 31 15.20 -16.00 3.64
N LEU A 32 14.15 -15.19 3.42
CA LEU A 32 12.90 -15.62 2.79
C LEU A 32 12.98 -15.64 1.25
N GLU A 33 14.16 -15.38 0.67
CA GLU A 33 14.43 -15.40 -0.77
C GLU A 33 13.55 -14.48 -1.61
N PHE A 34 13.22 -13.30 -1.09
CA PHE A 34 12.56 -12.27 -1.88
C PHE A 34 13.58 -11.52 -2.76
N PRO A 35 13.28 -11.24 -4.03
CA PRO A 35 14.18 -10.48 -4.91
C PRO A 35 14.10 -8.97 -4.69
N ALA A 36 13.05 -8.50 -4.03
CA ALA A 36 12.80 -7.09 -3.84
C ALA A 36 11.99 -6.81 -2.57
N VAL A 37 12.12 -5.57 -2.09
CA VAL A 37 11.37 -5.07 -0.92
C VAL A 37 10.62 -3.79 -1.26
N MET A 38 9.51 -3.57 -0.55
CA MET A 38 8.79 -2.31 -0.47
C MET A 38 9.06 -1.71 0.91
N LEU A 39 9.64 -0.51 0.97
CA LEU A 39 10.07 0.08 2.23
C LEU A 39 9.02 1.04 2.80
N MET A 40 8.58 0.77 4.02
CA MET A 40 7.70 1.64 4.80
C MET A 40 8.42 2.95 5.13
N ALA A 41 7.96 4.07 4.57
CA ALA A 41 8.59 5.39 4.72
C ALA A 41 8.18 6.13 6.00
N LYS A 42 8.24 5.42 7.12
CA LYS A 42 8.07 5.94 8.47
C LYS A 42 8.81 5.06 9.47
N ARG A 43 9.01 5.55 10.70
CA ARG A 43 9.57 4.74 11.79
C ARG A 43 8.73 3.50 12.05
N PRO A 44 9.35 2.35 12.36
CA PRO A 44 10.76 2.16 12.67
C PRO A 44 11.68 1.92 11.45
N HIS A 45 11.20 2.06 10.21
CA HIS A 45 11.97 1.73 9.03
C HIS A 45 12.52 2.96 8.31
N PHE A 46 12.10 3.26 7.08
CA PHE A 46 12.72 4.22 6.18
C PHE A 46 12.14 5.64 6.36
N SER A 47 12.35 6.25 7.51
CA SER A 47 11.81 7.58 7.84
C SER A 47 12.70 8.71 7.34
N VAL A 48 12.10 9.78 6.83
CA VAL A 48 12.79 11.04 6.47
C VAL A 48 13.52 11.70 7.65
N LEU A 49 13.17 11.34 8.88
CA LEU A 49 13.82 11.86 10.09
C LEU A 49 15.11 11.10 10.45
N ASP A 50 15.30 9.90 9.90
CA ASP A 50 16.39 9.01 10.27
C ASP A 50 17.34 8.73 9.09
N TYR A 51 16.93 9.08 7.86
CA TYR A 51 17.69 8.86 6.63
C TYR A 51 17.84 10.17 5.84
N ASP A 52 19.03 10.72 5.81
CA ASP A 52 19.44 11.72 4.83
C ASP A 52 19.87 11.04 3.51
N LEU A 53 20.24 11.84 2.50
CA LEU A 53 20.62 11.30 1.19
C LEU A 53 21.92 10.48 1.24
N GLU A 54 22.83 10.76 2.17
CA GLU A 54 24.05 9.94 2.37
C GLU A 54 23.71 8.58 2.97
N ALA A 55 22.84 8.55 3.98
CA ALA A 55 22.32 7.32 4.55
C ALA A 55 21.54 6.48 3.51
N CYS A 56 20.81 7.13 2.60
CA CYS A 56 20.15 6.46 1.48
C CYS A 56 21.15 5.76 0.55
N ARG A 57 22.26 6.43 0.18
CA ARG A 57 23.33 5.81 -0.63
C ARG A 57 23.98 4.61 0.06
N LYS A 58 24.19 4.67 1.37
CA LYS A 58 24.65 3.52 2.17
C LYS A 58 23.64 2.39 2.16
N LEU A 59 22.36 2.69 2.33
CA LEU A 59 21.27 1.70 2.27
C LEU A 59 21.18 1.02 0.90
N LYS A 60 21.41 1.74 -0.20
CA LYS A 60 21.52 1.14 -1.55
C LYS A 60 22.60 0.05 -1.59
N GLY A 61 23.78 0.33 -1.01
CA GLY A 61 24.85 -0.67 -0.88
C GLY A 61 24.45 -1.88 -0.03
N GLU A 62 23.73 -1.64 1.09
CA GLU A 62 23.22 -2.70 1.96
C GLU A 62 22.18 -3.60 1.26
N LEU A 63 21.31 -3.02 0.45
CA LEU A 63 20.36 -3.75 -0.40
C LEU A 63 21.10 -4.62 -1.42
N SER A 64 22.02 -4.03 -2.17
CA SER A 64 22.79 -4.72 -3.20
C SER A 64 23.63 -5.87 -2.63
N ALA A 65 24.24 -5.69 -1.46
CA ALA A 65 25.02 -6.73 -0.79
C ALA A 65 24.19 -7.97 -0.41
N ARG A 66 22.87 -7.81 -0.28
CA ARG A 66 21.91 -8.90 -0.01
C ARG A 66 21.23 -9.46 -1.25
N GLY A 67 21.59 -8.96 -2.43
CA GLY A 67 20.89 -9.31 -3.68
C GLY A 67 19.46 -8.76 -3.75
N LEU A 68 19.14 -7.75 -2.93
CA LEU A 68 17.84 -7.11 -2.87
C LEU A 68 17.84 -5.80 -3.67
N ARG A 69 16.68 -5.41 -4.16
CA ARG A 69 16.40 -4.05 -4.64
C ARG A 69 15.17 -3.46 -3.95
N CYS A 70 15.10 -2.15 -3.85
CA CYS A 70 13.89 -1.50 -3.44
C CYS A 70 12.96 -1.31 -4.64
N SER A 71 11.78 -1.90 -4.60
CA SER A 71 10.74 -1.75 -5.64
C SER A 71 9.96 -0.46 -5.46
N ILE A 72 9.61 -0.14 -4.21
CA ILE A 72 8.75 0.99 -3.87
C ILE A 72 9.18 1.57 -2.52
N VAL A 73 9.17 2.90 -2.43
CA VAL A 73 9.12 3.64 -1.17
C VAL A 73 7.66 3.92 -0.83
N ALA A 74 7.16 3.33 0.24
CA ALA A 74 5.76 3.43 0.66
C ALA A 74 5.53 4.68 1.53
N GLY A 75 5.10 5.78 0.94
CA GLY A 75 4.72 7.01 1.64
C GLY A 75 3.39 6.85 2.40
N TYR A 76 3.25 7.65 3.45
CA TYR A 76 2.05 7.73 4.29
C TYR A 76 1.64 9.19 4.39
N ASN A 77 0.52 9.54 3.79
CA ASN A 77 0.03 10.91 3.68
C ASN A 77 -1.50 10.97 3.77
N ASN A 78 -2.01 12.17 4.02
CA ASN A 78 -3.42 12.51 3.94
C ASN A 78 -3.56 13.94 3.40
N PHE A 79 -4.06 14.12 2.18
CA PHE A 79 -4.19 15.44 1.55
C PHE A 79 -5.37 16.27 2.05
N SER A 80 -6.25 15.71 2.88
CA SER A 80 -7.34 16.44 3.54
C SER A 80 -7.05 16.83 4.99
N ALA A 81 -5.83 16.60 5.49
CA ALA A 81 -5.49 16.85 6.89
C ALA A 81 -5.64 18.32 7.34
N ASP A 82 -5.52 19.28 6.42
CA ASP A 82 -5.74 20.71 6.69
C ASP A 82 -7.23 21.10 6.80
N LEU A 83 -8.17 20.21 6.46
CA LEU A 83 -9.58 20.44 6.69
C LEU A 83 -9.99 20.35 8.15
N GLU A 84 -9.18 19.68 8.97
CA GLU A 84 -9.37 19.58 10.43
C GLU A 84 -8.90 20.86 11.15
N HIS A 85 -7.81 21.47 10.66
CA HIS A 85 -7.17 22.65 11.22
C HIS A 85 -6.64 23.54 10.09
N GLY A 86 -7.50 24.42 9.56
CA GLY A 86 -7.19 25.24 8.38
C GLY A 86 -6.11 26.30 8.53
N ASP A 87 -5.65 26.56 9.75
CA ASP A 87 -4.52 27.46 10.07
C ASP A 87 -3.15 26.76 9.98
N VAL A 88 -3.14 25.41 9.85
CA VAL A 88 -1.91 24.63 9.70
C VAL A 88 -1.80 24.13 8.26
N PRO A 89 -0.70 24.43 7.54
CA PRO A 89 -0.57 24.06 6.12
C PRO A 89 -0.24 22.56 5.95
N HIS A 90 -1.05 21.68 6.52
CA HIS A 90 -0.80 20.24 6.53
C HIS A 90 -0.64 19.66 5.12
N ARG A 91 -1.43 20.10 4.14
CA ARG A 91 -1.34 19.61 2.76
C ARG A 91 0.00 19.99 2.11
N GLU A 92 0.50 21.21 2.33
CA GLU A 92 1.81 21.60 1.85
C GLU A 92 2.93 20.79 2.50
N MET A 93 2.79 20.50 3.81
CA MET A 93 3.71 19.61 4.53
C MET A 93 3.68 18.19 3.94
N GLN A 94 2.51 17.68 3.55
CA GLN A 94 2.39 16.37 2.90
C GLN A 94 3.07 16.36 1.51
N ILE A 95 2.89 17.41 0.71
CA ILE A 95 3.53 17.55 -0.61
C ILE A 95 5.05 17.58 -0.46
N GLU A 96 5.58 18.36 0.49
CA GLU A 96 7.02 18.41 0.75
C GLU A 96 7.56 17.08 1.28
N HIS A 97 6.81 16.40 2.16
CA HIS A 97 7.15 15.05 2.61
C HIS A 97 7.29 14.07 1.43
N ILE A 98 6.32 14.05 0.50
CA ILE A 98 6.39 13.19 -0.69
C ILE A 98 7.53 13.60 -1.62
N THR A 99 7.81 14.90 -1.74
CA THR A 99 8.98 15.41 -2.51
C THR A 99 10.29 14.89 -1.91
N MET A 100 10.43 14.89 -0.59
CA MET A 100 11.59 14.32 0.09
C MET A 100 11.69 12.82 -0.13
N LEU A 101 10.58 12.09 -0.03
CA LEU A 101 10.57 10.64 -0.32
C LEU A 101 10.98 10.34 -1.76
N ALA A 102 10.62 11.19 -2.73
CA ALA A 102 11.06 11.03 -4.12
C ALA A 102 12.58 11.21 -4.26
N ARG A 103 13.18 12.17 -3.57
CA ARG A 103 14.66 12.33 -3.52
C ARG A 103 15.34 11.11 -2.91
N MET A 104 14.83 10.61 -1.77
CA MET A 104 15.35 9.42 -1.10
C MET A 104 15.19 8.17 -1.98
N ALA A 105 14.05 8.03 -2.67
CA ALA A 105 13.78 6.94 -3.59
C ALA A 105 14.79 6.93 -4.77
N ALA A 106 15.11 8.10 -5.33
CA ALA A 106 16.12 8.22 -6.38
C ALA A 106 17.50 7.74 -5.91
N GLU A 107 17.92 8.09 -4.69
CA GLU A 107 19.21 7.66 -4.14
C GLU A 107 19.33 6.15 -3.93
N ILE A 108 18.23 5.47 -3.61
CA ILE A 108 18.19 4.00 -3.43
C ILE A 108 17.73 3.26 -4.72
N GLU A 109 17.58 3.97 -5.83
CA GLU A 109 17.11 3.46 -7.13
C GLU A 109 15.73 2.78 -7.06
N ALA A 110 14.86 3.23 -6.16
CA ALA A 110 13.48 2.80 -6.13
C ALA A 110 12.66 3.61 -7.15
N PRO A 111 12.04 2.98 -8.16
CA PRO A 111 11.40 3.72 -9.26
C PRO A 111 10.07 4.37 -8.87
N ILE A 112 9.46 3.97 -7.77
CA ILE A 112 8.10 4.36 -7.40
C ILE A 112 8.06 4.86 -5.96
N VAL A 113 7.36 5.97 -5.73
CA VAL A 113 6.87 6.38 -4.42
C VAL A 113 5.36 6.13 -4.38
N ARG A 114 4.92 5.22 -3.50
CA ARG A 114 3.51 4.97 -3.24
C ARG A 114 2.96 6.07 -2.34
N ILE A 115 1.79 6.58 -2.69
CA ILE A 115 1.03 7.53 -1.88
C ILE A 115 -0.41 7.10 -1.70
N PHE A 116 -1.06 7.67 -0.69
CA PHE A 116 -2.51 7.60 -0.49
C PHE A 116 -3.19 8.86 -1.01
N THR A 117 -4.52 8.87 -0.95
CA THR A 117 -5.36 9.99 -1.39
C THR A 117 -5.71 10.92 -0.21
N ALA A 118 -6.97 10.96 0.18
CA ALA A 118 -7.51 11.78 1.24
C ALA A 118 -8.67 11.06 1.94
N TYR A 119 -8.98 11.47 3.15
CA TYR A 119 -10.19 11.05 3.85
C TYR A 119 -11.35 11.97 3.48
N ASP A 120 -12.56 11.41 3.43
CA ASP A 120 -13.79 12.20 3.37
C ASP A 120 -13.96 12.99 4.67
N HIS A 121 -14.67 14.12 4.58
CA HIS A 121 -14.86 14.99 5.73
C HIS A 121 -16.31 15.47 5.79
N PRO A 122 -17.05 15.22 6.89
CA PRO A 122 -18.49 15.48 6.96
C PRO A 122 -18.88 16.95 6.79
N ALA A 123 -17.95 17.89 7.07
CA ALA A 123 -18.18 19.32 6.92
C ALA A 123 -17.79 19.86 5.53
N GLN A 124 -17.35 19.00 4.60
CA GLN A 124 -16.86 19.42 3.29
C GLN A 124 -17.66 18.74 2.17
N ASN A 125 -17.77 19.45 1.04
CA ASN A 125 -18.31 18.86 -0.17
C ASN A 125 -17.28 17.90 -0.80
N TYR A 126 -17.71 16.70 -1.16
CA TYR A 126 -16.85 15.67 -1.77
C TYR A 126 -16.11 16.19 -3.01
N SER A 127 -16.77 17.00 -3.86
CA SER A 127 -16.13 17.58 -5.05
C SER A 127 -14.98 18.54 -4.70
N ALA A 128 -15.07 19.24 -3.57
CA ALA A 128 -13.98 20.09 -3.07
C ALA A 128 -12.80 19.24 -2.62
N ILE A 129 -13.04 18.17 -1.86
CA ILE A 129 -11.99 17.21 -1.42
C ILE A 129 -11.35 16.54 -2.64
N TRP A 130 -12.15 16.14 -3.63
CA TRP A 130 -11.66 15.59 -4.89
C TRP A 130 -10.70 16.53 -5.61
N ASN A 131 -11.10 17.77 -5.86
CA ASN A 131 -10.26 18.75 -6.56
C ASN A 131 -8.96 19.04 -5.80
N LEU A 132 -9.04 19.14 -4.50
CA LEU A 132 -7.91 19.33 -3.60
C LEU A 132 -6.94 18.14 -3.71
N THR A 133 -7.45 16.92 -3.70
CA THR A 133 -6.65 15.69 -3.84
C THR A 133 -5.98 15.60 -5.21
N VAL A 134 -6.73 15.85 -6.30
CA VAL A 134 -6.18 15.90 -7.67
C VAL A 134 -5.03 16.89 -7.78
N ASN A 135 -5.20 18.11 -7.25
CA ASN A 135 -4.19 19.16 -7.34
C ASN A 135 -2.94 18.81 -6.51
N ALA A 136 -3.10 18.29 -5.30
CA ALA A 136 -1.98 17.88 -4.45
C ALA A 136 -1.17 16.74 -5.08
N ILE A 137 -1.83 15.70 -5.60
CA ILE A 137 -1.15 14.57 -6.27
C ILE A 137 -0.46 15.03 -7.55
N ARG A 138 -1.10 15.89 -8.35
CA ARG A 138 -0.50 16.49 -9.55
C ARG A 138 0.80 17.23 -9.21
N GLU A 139 0.79 18.01 -8.14
CA GLU A 139 1.99 18.72 -7.68
C GLU A 139 3.08 17.74 -7.24
N CYS A 140 2.75 16.71 -6.46
CA CYS A 140 3.69 15.64 -6.10
C CYS A 140 4.31 14.98 -7.35
N ALA A 141 3.51 14.66 -8.36
CA ALA A 141 3.97 14.07 -9.60
C ALA A 141 4.94 15.00 -10.35
N ARG A 142 4.60 16.27 -10.50
CA ARG A 142 5.47 17.29 -11.15
C ARG A 142 6.80 17.47 -10.43
N ARG A 143 6.80 17.51 -9.10
CA ARG A 143 8.03 17.62 -8.28
C ARG A 143 8.90 16.36 -8.37
N SER A 144 8.30 15.20 -8.60
CA SER A 144 9.00 13.91 -8.68
C SER A 144 9.52 13.60 -10.09
N ALA A 145 8.92 14.17 -11.14
CA ALA A 145 9.29 13.93 -12.54
C ALA A 145 10.77 14.20 -12.87
N PRO A 146 11.39 15.33 -12.44
CA PRO A 146 12.81 15.59 -12.69
C PRO A 146 13.75 14.58 -12.03
N LEU A 147 13.29 13.84 -11.03
CA LEU A 147 14.04 12.79 -10.34
C LEU A 147 13.88 11.42 -10.99
N GLY A 148 13.09 11.31 -12.07
CA GLY A 148 12.75 10.04 -12.71
C GLY A 148 11.84 9.14 -11.87
N ILE A 149 11.16 9.70 -10.85
CA ILE A 149 10.33 8.94 -9.91
C ILE A 149 8.86 8.99 -10.34
N MET A 150 8.24 7.81 -10.38
CA MET A 150 6.81 7.64 -10.57
C MET A 150 6.07 7.79 -9.24
N ILE A 151 4.94 8.49 -9.26
CA ILE A 151 3.98 8.51 -8.15
C ILE A 151 2.94 7.42 -8.40
N GLY A 152 2.92 6.44 -7.50
CA GLY A 152 1.91 5.38 -7.48
C GLY A 152 0.81 5.70 -6.47
N VAL A 153 -0.41 5.94 -6.95
CA VAL A 153 -1.57 6.25 -6.11
C VAL A 153 -2.32 4.96 -5.77
N GLN A 154 -2.30 4.55 -4.50
CA GLN A 154 -3.02 3.36 -4.06
C GLN A 154 -4.51 3.67 -3.85
N ASN A 155 -5.39 2.73 -4.20
CA ASN A 155 -6.82 2.79 -3.90
C ASN A 155 -7.09 2.57 -2.40
N HIS A 156 -6.55 3.46 -1.62
CA HIS A 156 -6.59 3.47 -0.16
C HIS A 156 -7.00 4.86 0.35
N HIS A 157 -7.56 4.93 1.55
CA HIS A 157 -8.35 6.03 2.09
C HIS A 157 -9.70 6.16 1.36
N ASP A 158 -10.48 7.18 1.68
CA ASP A 158 -11.88 7.27 1.24
C ASP A 158 -11.99 7.73 -0.20
N VAL A 159 -11.18 8.73 -0.57
CA VAL A 159 -11.18 9.26 -1.94
C VAL A 159 -10.52 8.26 -2.88
N ALA A 160 -11.27 7.84 -3.89
CA ALA A 160 -10.83 6.87 -4.90
C ALA A 160 -10.53 5.44 -4.36
N ALA A 161 -11.18 5.01 -3.27
CA ALA A 161 -11.14 3.61 -2.83
C ALA A 161 -11.81 2.67 -3.85
N HIS A 162 -12.89 3.12 -4.50
CA HIS A 162 -13.53 2.37 -5.60
C HIS A 162 -12.71 2.50 -6.88
N TYR A 163 -12.59 1.40 -7.64
CA TYR A 163 -11.72 1.35 -8.82
C TYR A 163 -12.10 2.34 -9.93
N GLU A 164 -13.38 2.62 -10.14
CA GLU A 164 -13.81 3.62 -11.12
C GLU A 164 -13.41 5.03 -10.69
N SER A 165 -13.59 5.35 -9.42
CA SER A 165 -13.13 6.63 -8.87
C SER A 165 -11.61 6.76 -8.94
N GLN A 166 -10.85 5.67 -8.73
CA GLN A 166 -9.40 5.68 -8.92
C GLN A 166 -9.02 5.88 -10.39
N PHE A 167 -9.74 5.23 -11.30
CA PHE A 167 -9.55 5.45 -12.74
C PHE A 167 -9.71 6.92 -13.09
N ASP A 168 -10.84 7.52 -12.69
CA ASP A 168 -11.14 8.93 -12.95
C ASP A 168 -10.13 9.86 -12.28
N LEU A 169 -9.66 9.52 -11.08
CA LEU A 169 -8.63 10.29 -10.37
C LEU A 169 -7.32 10.34 -11.16
N ILE A 170 -6.84 9.20 -11.66
CA ILE A 170 -5.61 9.14 -12.46
C ILE A 170 -5.77 9.95 -13.77
N GLN A 171 -6.92 9.85 -14.42
CA GLN A 171 -7.21 10.66 -15.61
C GLN A 171 -7.24 12.17 -15.29
N ALA A 172 -7.90 12.55 -14.19
CA ALA A 172 -7.97 13.94 -13.75
C ALA A 172 -6.62 14.54 -13.37
N ILE A 173 -5.72 13.75 -12.78
CA ILE A 173 -4.35 14.18 -12.47
C ILE A 173 -3.58 14.49 -13.75
N GLY A 174 -3.63 13.62 -14.77
CA GLY A 174 -3.12 13.88 -16.11
C GLY A 174 -1.59 13.97 -16.22
N GLU A 175 -0.82 13.50 -15.24
CA GLU A 175 0.64 13.52 -15.28
C GLU A 175 1.20 12.15 -15.73
N PRO A 176 2.15 12.12 -16.69
CA PRO A 176 2.64 10.86 -17.27
C PRO A 176 3.39 9.97 -16.27
N ASN A 177 3.96 10.54 -15.22
CA ASN A 177 4.62 9.82 -14.14
C ASN A 177 3.70 9.58 -12.93
N CYS A 178 2.36 9.69 -13.09
CA CYS A 178 1.38 9.34 -12.07
C CYS A 178 0.54 8.15 -12.54
N ARG A 179 0.55 7.05 -11.79
CA ARG A 179 -0.16 5.82 -12.13
C ARG A 179 -0.84 5.23 -10.90
N ALA A 180 -1.73 4.27 -11.13
CA ALA A 180 -2.40 3.55 -10.05
C ALA A 180 -1.48 2.50 -9.41
N ILE A 181 -1.58 2.37 -8.09
CA ILE A 181 -1.32 1.11 -7.38
C ILE A 181 -2.69 0.57 -7.04
N PHE A 182 -3.09 -0.47 -7.75
CA PHE A 182 -4.44 -1.01 -7.65
C PHE A 182 -4.42 -2.35 -6.95
N ASP A 183 -5.10 -2.45 -5.80
CA ASP A 183 -5.26 -3.70 -5.07
C ASP A 183 -6.72 -4.16 -5.03
N ALA A 184 -6.91 -5.45 -4.77
CA ALA A 184 -8.21 -6.09 -4.78
C ALA A 184 -8.98 -5.97 -3.46
N TRP A 185 -8.36 -5.49 -2.37
CA TRP A 185 -8.98 -5.56 -1.05
C TRP A 185 -10.25 -4.70 -0.93
N ALA A 186 -10.14 -3.39 -1.18
CA ALA A 186 -11.31 -2.51 -1.10
C ALA A 186 -12.41 -2.92 -2.08
N PRO A 187 -12.12 -3.23 -3.37
CA PRO A 187 -13.12 -3.76 -4.29
C PRO A 187 -13.80 -5.05 -3.79
N ALA A 188 -13.04 -6.00 -3.25
CA ALA A 188 -13.58 -7.25 -2.73
C ALA A 188 -14.52 -7.03 -1.54
N LEU A 189 -14.19 -6.12 -0.62
CA LEU A 189 -15.04 -5.78 0.52
C LEU A 189 -16.39 -5.20 0.12
N HIS A 190 -16.44 -4.53 -1.03
CA HIS A 190 -17.66 -3.90 -1.56
C HIS A 190 -18.40 -4.79 -2.57
N GLY A 191 -17.99 -6.05 -2.75
CA GLY A 191 -18.64 -6.98 -3.68
C GLY A 191 -18.47 -6.60 -5.15
N THR A 192 -17.42 -5.87 -5.50
CA THR A 192 -17.09 -5.49 -6.87
C THR A 192 -16.69 -6.75 -7.68
N ASP A 193 -17.05 -6.78 -8.95
CA ASP A 193 -16.48 -7.75 -9.90
C ASP A 193 -14.98 -7.48 -10.07
N LEU A 194 -14.16 -8.28 -9.40
CA LEU A 194 -12.70 -8.12 -9.39
C LEU A 194 -12.08 -8.31 -10.77
N ILE A 195 -12.67 -9.17 -11.60
CA ILE A 195 -12.16 -9.44 -12.96
C ILE A 195 -12.41 -8.23 -13.86
N ALA A 196 -13.61 -7.64 -13.80
CA ALA A 196 -13.93 -6.42 -14.52
C ALA A 196 -13.07 -5.25 -14.05
N ALA A 197 -12.90 -5.09 -12.74
CA ALA A 197 -12.03 -4.06 -12.15
C ALA A 197 -10.57 -4.22 -12.58
N ALA A 198 -10.03 -5.45 -12.53
CA ALA A 198 -8.67 -5.76 -12.97
C ALA A 198 -8.45 -5.42 -14.45
N ARG A 199 -9.39 -5.80 -15.32
CA ARG A 199 -9.33 -5.48 -16.77
C ARG A 199 -9.27 -3.98 -17.03
N LYS A 200 -10.09 -3.20 -16.32
CA LYS A 200 -10.12 -1.73 -16.48
C LYS A 200 -8.85 -1.08 -15.95
N MET A 201 -8.33 -1.53 -14.80
CA MET A 201 -7.24 -0.88 -14.10
C MET A 201 -5.84 -1.34 -14.52
N ALA A 202 -5.69 -2.55 -15.04
CA ALA A 202 -4.37 -3.11 -15.41
C ALA A 202 -3.52 -2.18 -16.29
N PRO A 203 -4.06 -1.53 -17.36
CA PRO A 203 -3.27 -0.62 -18.20
C PRO A 203 -2.73 0.61 -17.45
N LEU A 204 -3.38 1.03 -16.37
CA LEU A 204 -3.00 2.19 -15.56
C LEU A 204 -2.16 1.82 -14.34
N THR A 205 -2.06 0.53 -14.02
CA THR A 205 -1.42 0.07 -12.78
C THR A 205 0.09 -0.08 -12.97
N CYS A 206 0.86 0.53 -12.06
CA CYS A 206 2.31 0.37 -12.00
C CYS A 206 2.76 -0.66 -10.97
N HIS A 207 1.94 -0.94 -9.96
CA HIS A 207 2.21 -1.93 -8.92
C HIS A 207 0.91 -2.39 -8.26
N THR A 208 0.93 -3.55 -7.57
CA THR A 208 -0.19 -4.01 -6.75
C THR A 208 0.30 -4.52 -5.40
N THR A 209 -0.51 -4.32 -4.36
CA THR A 209 -0.29 -4.90 -3.04
C THR A 209 -1.37 -5.94 -2.76
N VAL A 210 -1.01 -6.97 -2.01
CA VAL A 210 -1.94 -8.04 -1.68
C VAL A 210 -1.79 -8.46 -0.22
N ALA A 211 -2.91 -8.80 0.40
CA ALA A 211 -3.02 -9.56 1.63
C ALA A 211 -4.39 -10.23 1.62
N ASP A 212 -4.47 -11.46 2.08
CA ASP A 212 -5.73 -12.19 2.03
C ASP A 212 -6.45 -12.16 3.40
N TYR A 213 -7.76 -12.18 3.37
CA TYR A 213 -8.59 -11.96 4.55
C TYR A 213 -9.78 -12.91 4.61
N GLN A 214 -10.22 -13.21 5.84
CA GLN A 214 -11.53 -13.77 6.12
C GLN A 214 -12.41 -12.74 6.84
N LEU A 215 -13.71 -12.81 6.59
CA LEU A 215 -14.69 -11.98 7.28
C LEU A 215 -15.18 -12.71 8.53
N ARG A 216 -15.02 -12.05 9.70
CA ARG A 216 -15.49 -12.55 10.99
C ARG A 216 -16.77 -11.82 11.38
N PRO A 217 -17.90 -12.51 11.54
CA PRO A 217 -19.14 -11.88 11.95
C PRO A 217 -19.04 -11.35 13.39
N ARG A 218 -19.68 -10.22 13.63
CA ARG A 218 -19.76 -9.57 14.95
C ARG A 218 -21.19 -9.41 15.36
N PHE A 219 -21.44 -9.57 16.65
CA PHE A 219 -22.75 -9.39 17.26
C PHE A 219 -22.63 -8.48 18.49
N GLN A 220 -23.69 -7.71 18.73
CA GLN A 220 -23.85 -6.91 19.92
C GLN A 220 -25.07 -7.41 20.70
N TYR A 221 -24.89 -7.78 21.97
CA TYR A 221 -25.99 -8.12 22.86
C TYR A 221 -26.82 -6.88 23.20
N GLN A 222 -28.13 -6.98 23.11
CA GLN A 222 -29.08 -5.94 23.48
C GLN A 222 -29.94 -6.48 24.65
N SER A 223 -29.70 -5.95 25.83
CA SER A 223 -30.33 -6.42 27.07
C SER A 223 -31.86 -6.26 27.09
N GLU A 224 -32.36 -5.18 26.46
CA GLU A 224 -33.78 -4.88 26.36
C GLU A 224 -34.56 -5.89 25.51
N LEU A 225 -33.86 -6.53 24.55
CA LEU A 225 -34.45 -7.52 23.67
C LEU A 225 -34.06 -8.95 24.02
N VAL A 226 -33.14 -9.13 24.98
CA VAL A 226 -32.53 -10.41 25.35
C VAL A 226 -32.05 -11.14 24.07
N ASN A 227 -31.43 -10.40 23.12
CA ASN A 227 -31.07 -10.90 21.80
C ASN A 227 -29.78 -10.25 21.32
N TYR A 228 -29.27 -10.74 20.19
CA TYR A 228 -28.06 -10.25 19.53
C TYR A 228 -28.41 -9.57 18.19
N VAL A 229 -27.84 -8.40 17.97
CA VAL A 229 -27.90 -7.71 16.68
C VAL A 229 -26.56 -7.87 15.96
N GLN A 230 -26.63 -8.32 14.72
CA GLN A 230 -25.43 -8.44 13.87
C GLN A 230 -24.87 -7.06 13.52
N LYS A 231 -23.56 -6.91 13.66
CA LYS A 231 -22.79 -5.72 13.26
C LYS A 231 -21.97 -6.03 12.01
N THR A 232 -21.40 -4.99 11.42
CA THR A 232 -20.43 -5.14 10.31
C THR A 232 -19.33 -6.10 10.73
N SER A 233 -19.05 -7.07 9.89
CA SER A 233 -17.94 -8.02 10.07
C SER A 233 -16.60 -7.28 10.15
N TRP A 234 -15.66 -7.86 10.88
CA TRP A 234 -14.27 -7.40 10.85
C TRP A 234 -13.42 -8.33 9.99
N THR A 235 -12.33 -7.81 9.46
CA THR A 235 -11.40 -8.57 8.64
C THR A 235 -10.28 -9.14 9.51
N GLN A 236 -9.93 -10.40 9.27
CA GLN A 236 -8.76 -11.05 9.85
C GLN A 236 -7.87 -11.53 8.73
N ALA A 237 -6.59 -11.18 8.75
CA ALA A 237 -5.64 -11.63 7.76
C ALA A 237 -5.41 -13.15 7.90
N VAL A 238 -5.39 -13.83 6.76
CA VAL A 238 -5.15 -15.27 6.63
C VAL A 238 -4.02 -15.50 5.62
N PRO A 239 -3.43 -16.70 5.59
CA PRO A 239 -2.44 -17.04 4.57
C PRO A 239 -2.98 -16.85 3.15
N MET A 240 -2.11 -16.45 2.23
CA MET A 240 -2.48 -16.15 0.85
C MET A 240 -3.15 -17.34 0.16
N GLY A 241 -4.34 -17.14 -0.38
CA GLY A 241 -5.17 -18.15 -1.03
C GLY A 241 -6.17 -18.87 -0.10
N GLU A 242 -6.21 -18.50 1.19
CA GLU A 242 -7.16 -19.07 2.17
C GLU A 242 -8.30 -18.10 2.54
N GLY A 243 -8.27 -16.88 2.00
CA GLY A 243 -9.27 -15.86 2.25
C GLY A 243 -10.43 -15.86 1.27
N PHE A 244 -11.25 -14.81 1.37
CA PHE A 244 -12.44 -14.66 0.51
C PHE A 244 -12.15 -13.93 -0.81
N ILE A 245 -10.93 -13.37 -0.99
CA ILE A 245 -10.58 -12.60 -2.18
C ILE A 245 -10.05 -13.53 -3.28
N ASP A 246 -10.65 -13.50 -4.46
CA ASP A 246 -10.15 -14.26 -5.61
C ASP A 246 -8.88 -13.61 -6.20
N TYR A 247 -7.78 -13.72 -5.49
CA TYR A 247 -6.49 -13.20 -5.96
C TYR A 247 -5.96 -13.94 -7.20
N ARG A 248 -6.29 -15.21 -7.41
CA ARG A 248 -5.86 -15.92 -8.63
C ARG A 248 -6.53 -15.34 -9.86
N GLY A 249 -7.84 -15.19 -9.82
CA GLY A 249 -8.61 -14.57 -10.90
C GLY A 249 -8.19 -13.12 -11.12
N PHE A 250 -8.03 -12.34 -10.04
CA PHE A 250 -7.60 -10.94 -10.10
C PHE A 250 -6.23 -10.79 -10.78
N LEU A 251 -5.19 -11.49 -10.30
CA LEU A 251 -3.84 -11.38 -10.84
C LEU A 251 -3.73 -11.93 -12.27
N HIS A 252 -4.50 -12.97 -12.59
CA HIS A 252 -4.59 -13.49 -13.95
C HIS A 252 -5.21 -12.44 -14.90
N ALA A 253 -6.34 -11.84 -14.51
CA ALA A 253 -6.97 -10.77 -15.29
C ALA A 253 -6.06 -9.53 -15.43
N MET A 254 -5.32 -9.16 -14.39
CA MET A 254 -4.32 -8.08 -14.46
C MET A 254 -3.26 -8.40 -15.52
N ARG A 255 -2.69 -9.62 -15.51
CA ARG A 255 -1.66 -10.06 -16.46
C ARG A 255 -2.17 -10.11 -17.89
N GLU A 256 -3.35 -10.68 -18.13
CA GLU A 256 -3.97 -10.75 -19.45
C GLU A 256 -4.25 -9.37 -20.05
N ASN A 257 -4.45 -8.36 -19.22
CA ASN A 257 -4.70 -6.99 -19.65
C ASN A 257 -3.46 -6.08 -19.56
N GLY A 258 -2.26 -6.66 -19.61
CA GLY A 258 -1.00 -5.95 -19.82
C GLY A 258 -0.22 -5.59 -18.57
N TYR A 259 -0.66 -5.98 -17.36
CA TYR A 259 0.13 -5.78 -16.16
C TYR A 259 1.30 -6.78 -16.10
N GLN A 260 2.52 -6.28 -16.15
CA GLN A 260 3.76 -7.06 -16.07
C GLN A 260 4.58 -6.73 -14.80
N GLY A 261 3.97 -6.00 -13.88
CA GLY A 261 4.65 -5.48 -12.70
C GLY A 261 4.86 -6.52 -11.60
N GLU A 262 5.16 -6.00 -10.44
CA GLU A 262 5.45 -6.74 -9.24
C GLU A 262 4.25 -6.76 -8.30
N VAL A 263 4.23 -7.72 -7.37
CA VAL A 263 3.19 -7.90 -6.37
C VAL A 263 3.83 -7.82 -4.99
N ALA A 264 3.46 -6.82 -4.18
CA ALA A 264 3.96 -6.71 -2.82
C ALA A 264 3.03 -7.39 -1.82
N TYR A 265 3.62 -8.10 -0.87
CA TYR A 265 2.88 -8.67 0.26
C TYR A 265 2.87 -7.69 1.42
N GLU A 266 1.70 -7.19 1.75
CA GLU A 266 1.44 -6.25 2.83
C GLU A 266 0.57 -6.90 3.89
N MET A 267 1.20 -7.51 4.91
CA MET A 267 0.47 -8.07 6.04
C MET A 267 -0.08 -6.94 6.92
N CYS A 268 -1.38 -6.76 6.88
CA CYS A 268 -2.11 -5.77 7.67
C CYS A 268 -3.09 -6.46 8.62
N SER A 269 -3.42 -5.84 9.78
CA SER A 269 -4.48 -6.26 10.67
C SER A 269 -4.21 -7.54 11.47
N PRO A 270 -5.03 -7.92 12.45
CA PRO A 270 -4.75 -9.13 13.21
C PRO A 270 -4.62 -10.37 12.32
N LEU A 271 -3.48 -11.04 12.44
CA LEU A 271 -3.18 -12.26 11.70
C LEU A 271 -3.82 -13.47 12.40
N LEU A 272 -4.38 -14.37 11.64
CA LEU A 272 -4.72 -15.70 12.15
C LEU A 272 -3.43 -16.39 12.62
N GLY A 273 -3.41 -16.87 13.87
CA GLY A 273 -2.20 -17.42 14.48
C GLY A 273 -1.31 -16.40 15.19
N GLY A 274 -1.61 -15.09 15.09
CA GLY A 274 -0.88 -14.03 15.77
C GLY A 274 0.33 -13.52 14.99
N GLY A 275 1.06 -12.58 15.59
CA GLY A 275 2.17 -11.84 14.96
C GLY A 275 3.57 -12.36 15.33
N SER A 276 3.75 -13.64 15.70
CA SER A 276 5.06 -14.20 15.96
C SER A 276 5.92 -14.28 14.70
N MET A 277 7.24 -14.35 14.86
CA MET A 277 8.19 -14.45 13.73
C MET A 277 7.88 -15.65 12.85
N GLU A 278 7.66 -16.81 13.45
CA GLU A 278 7.38 -18.05 12.72
C GLU A 278 6.12 -17.92 11.88
N ASN A 279 5.06 -17.29 12.43
CA ASN A 279 3.80 -17.12 11.72
C ASN A 279 3.94 -16.11 10.57
N LEU A 280 4.62 -14.98 10.80
CA LEU A 280 4.91 -13.99 9.75
C LEU A 280 5.74 -14.61 8.61
N ASP A 281 6.76 -15.38 8.93
CA ASP A 281 7.61 -16.06 7.95
C ASP A 281 6.82 -17.12 7.16
N ALA A 282 5.91 -17.85 7.81
CA ALA A 282 5.02 -18.81 7.14
C ALA A 282 4.12 -18.12 6.11
N TYR A 283 3.51 -17.00 6.49
CA TYR A 283 2.68 -16.18 5.60
C TYR A 283 3.49 -15.66 4.39
N ALA A 284 4.68 -15.13 4.64
CA ALA A 284 5.54 -14.59 3.59
C ALA A 284 5.96 -15.69 2.59
N ARG A 285 6.34 -16.89 3.07
CA ARG A 285 6.66 -18.04 2.21
C ARG A 285 5.44 -18.51 1.40
N GLN A 286 4.27 -18.57 2.03
CA GLN A 286 3.04 -18.97 1.33
C GLN A 286 2.68 -17.96 0.23
N PHE A 287 2.79 -16.65 0.49
CA PHE A 287 2.61 -15.63 -0.54
C PHE A 287 3.61 -15.81 -1.69
N ARG A 288 4.90 -15.98 -1.40
CA ARG A 288 5.91 -16.18 -2.45
C ARG A 288 5.57 -17.39 -3.34
N ASN A 289 5.21 -18.52 -2.73
CA ASN A 289 4.81 -19.72 -3.45
C ASN A 289 3.53 -19.50 -4.26
N PHE A 290 2.55 -18.75 -3.71
CA PHE A 290 1.33 -18.41 -4.41
C PHE A 290 1.61 -17.62 -5.69
N ILE A 291 2.46 -16.59 -5.62
CA ILE A 291 2.83 -15.77 -6.79
C ILE A 291 3.59 -16.57 -7.86
N GLN A 292 4.41 -17.53 -7.46
CA GLN A 292 5.10 -18.42 -8.40
C GLN A 292 4.15 -19.33 -9.18
N GLY A 293 2.96 -19.60 -8.64
CA GLY A 293 1.91 -20.44 -9.25
C GLY A 293 0.84 -19.65 -10.02
N VAL A 294 0.99 -18.32 -10.15
CA VAL A 294 0.12 -17.40 -10.90
C VAL A 294 0.91 -16.80 -12.07
#